data_854b5d8710ec805bcc85e1537ddd0460
#
_entry.id   854b5d8710ec805bcc85e1537ddd0460
#
_cell.length_a   1.000
_cell.length_b   1.000
_cell.length_c   1.000
_cell.angle_alpha   90.00
_cell.angle_beta   90.00
_cell.angle_gamma   90.00
#
_symmetry.space_group_name_H-M   'P 1'
#
loop_
_entity.id
_entity.type
_entity.pdbx_description
1 polymer ?
#
loop_
_entity_poly.entity_id
_entity_poly.type
_entity_poly.pdbx_seq_one_letter_code
_entity_poly.pdbx_strand_id
1 'polypeptide(L)'
;LFAFAPFQWAVKRLYSFISFNRRVIICGNDPESPTACNPDFSLTYRIAYLVFSVLVSCSILKRFSPLLQFYWAIPHGWLAELLLVSGQLVFQAIAFFILSSNRSLEKLLNYLANVMTVSLMGSLMLMPALLIHWLLPSLYVYLYLAWFGVVVAVMFFEHKRRVKVYHLPWQLSYTWVLYRVLVSGLCIWIFN
;
A
#
# COMPACT_ATOMS: atom_id res chain seq x y z
N LEU A 1 -11.82 -7.89 32.47
CA LEU A 1 -11.73 -7.87 31.02
C LEU A 1 -10.72 -8.89 30.49
N PHE A 2 -9.53 -9.03 31.10
CA PHE A 2 -8.49 -9.96 30.63
C PHE A 2 -8.79 -11.45 30.88
N ALA A 3 -9.78 -11.81 31.69
CA ALA A 3 -10.19 -13.20 31.96
C ALA A 3 -11.22 -13.75 30.94
N PHE A 4 -11.72 -12.92 30.01
CA PHE A 4 -12.72 -13.33 29.02
C PHE A 4 -12.05 -14.05 27.84
N ALA A 5 -12.28 -15.35 27.69
CA ALA A 5 -11.60 -16.21 26.72
C ALA A 5 -11.65 -15.69 25.26
N PRO A 6 -12.78 -15.18 24.70
CA PRO A 6 -12.82 -14.61 23.36
C PRO A 6 -11.92 -13.38 23.19
N PHE A 7 -11.79 -12.55 24.23
CA PHE A 7 -10.91 -11.39 24.21
C PHE A 7 -9.44 -11.80 24.19
N GLN A 8 -9.05 -12.77 25.02
CA GLN A 8 -7.68 -13.32 25.01
C GLN A 8 -7.33 -13.93 23.66
N TRP A 9 -8.26 -14.65 23.04
CA TRP A 9 -8.07 -15.22 21.71
C TRP A 9 -7.86 -14.12 20.66
N ALA A 10 -8.70 -13.08 20.64
CA ALA A 10 -8.58 -11.96 19.72
C ALA A 10 -7.25 -11.21 19.88
N VAL A 11 -6.84 -10.93 21.11
CA VAL A 11 -5.56 -10.26 21.42
C VAL A 11 -4.37 -11.09 20.94
N LYS A 12 -4.39 -12.41 21.20
CA LYS A 12 -3.33 -13.32 20.72
C LYS A 12 -3.23 -13.32 19.19
N ARG A 13 -4.37 -13.35 18.48
CA ARG A 13 -4.40 -13.31 17.01
C ARG A 13 -3.88 -11.99 16.46
N LEU A 14 -4.29 -10.86 17.06
CA LEU A 14 -3.82 -9.54 16.71
C LEU A 14 -2.30 -9.39 16.95
N TYR A 15 -1.83 -9.85 18.10
CA TYR A 15 -0.40 -9.86 18.40
C TYR A 15 0.39 -10.66 17.38
N SER A 16 -0.06 -11.89 17.05
CA SER A 16 0.58 -12.71 16.02
C SER A 16 0.56 -12.02 14.65
N PHE A 17 -0.57 -11.40 14.27
CA PHE A 17 -0.69 -10.66 13.02
C PHE A 17 0.35 -9.52 12.93
N ILE A 18 0.49 -8.72 13.98
CA ILE A 18 1.48 -7.63 14.02
C ILE A 18 2.91 -8.20 14.05
N SER A 19 3.17 -9.21 14.88
CA SER A 19 4.49 -9.80 15.06
C SER A 19 5.05 -10.38 13.75
N PHE A 20 4.26 -11.21 13.04
CA PHE A 20 4.68 -11.81 11.76
C PHE A 20 4.78 -10.79 10.60
N ASN A 21 4.14 -9.62 10.72
CA ASN A 21 4.19 -8.57 9.70
C ASN A 21 5.09 -7.38 10.11
N ARG A 22 5.70 -7.41 11.30
CA ARG A 22 6.48 -6.29 11.82
C ARG A 22 7.55 -5.81 10.85
N ARG A 23 8.30 -6.71 10.19
CA ARG A 23 9.36 -6.36 9.24
C ARG A 23 8.86 -5.61 8.01
N VAL A 24 7.66 -5.88 7.52
CA VAL A 24 7.09 -5.14 6.38
C VAL A 24 6.37 -3.87 6.82
N ILE A 25 5.83 -3.82 8.04
CA ILE A 25 5.22 -2.61 8.59
C ILE A 25 6.30 -1.58 8.92
N ILE A 26 7.30 -1.99 9.72
CA ILE A 26 8.42 -1.14 10.13
C ILE A 26 9.67 -1.66 9.42
N CYS A 27 9.95 -1.12 8.24
CA CYS A 27 11.16 -1.42 7.52
C CYS A 27 12.37 -0.81 8.26
N GLY A 28 12.98 -1.60 9.14
CA GLY A 28 14.18 -1.26 9.88
C GLY A 28 15.45 -1.51 9.07
N ASN A 29 16.60 -1.22 9.67
CA ASN A 29 17.90 -1.50 9.11
C ASN A 29 18.12 -3.01 8.99
N ASP A 30 18.81 -3.41 7.95
CA ASP A 30 19.29 -4.73 7.55
C ASP A 30 18.54 -5.98 8.08
N PRO A 31 17.85 -6.73 7.19
CA PRO A 31 17.19 -7.98 7.56
C PRO A 31 18.17 -9.09 8.02
N GLU A 32 19.45 -8.95 7.75
CA GLU A 32 20.51 -9.91 8.17
C GLU A 32 21.14 -9.56 9.52
N SER A 33 20.67 -8.51 10.20
CA SER A 33 21.16 -8.16 11.52
C SER A 33 20.97 -9.30 12.53
N PRO A 34 22.00 -9.67 13.33
CA PRO A 34 21.90 -10.70 14.35
C PRO A 34 20.89 -10.37 15.47
N THR A 35 20.41 -9.14 15.55
CA THR A 35 19.32 -8.69 16.44
C THR A 35 17.93 -8.83 15.82
N ALA A 36 17.81 -9.41 14.63
CA ALA A 36 16.55 -9.65 13.98
C ALA A 36 15.71 -10.64 14.78
N CYS A 37 14.61 -10.18 15.37
CA CYS A 37 13.74 -11.02 16.19
C CYS A 37 12.92 -11.98 15.34
N ASN A 38 12.87 -13.25 15.75
CA ASN A 38 11.88 -14.23 15.26
C ASN A 38 10.49 -13.95 15.87
N PRO A 39 9.38 -14.28 15.17
CA PRO A 39 9.27 -15.04 13.91
C PRO A 39 9.35 -14.14 12.67
N ASP A 40 9.98 -14.67 11.62
CA ASP A 40 10.30 -13.89 10.43
C ASP A 40 9.20 -13.89 9.36
N PHE A 41 8.55 -15.03 9.15
CA PHE A 41 7.58 -15.21 8.07
C PHE A 41 6.48 -16.20 8.44
N SER A 42 5.24 -15.88 8.07
CA SER A 42 4.09 -16.80 8.06
C SER A 42 3.23 -16.49 6.86
N LEU A 43 3.03 -17.48 5.99
CA LEU A 43 2.24 -17.35 4.77
C LEU A 43 0.82 -16.81 5.07
N THR A 44 0.15 -17.43 6.05
CA THR A 44 -1.22 -17.05 6.43
C THR A 44 -1.32 -15.60 6.89
N TYR A 45 -0.42 -15.17 7.79
CA TYR A 45 -0.43 -13.79 8.28
C TYR A 45 0.05 -12.80 7.23
N ARG A 46 0.90 -13.21 6.28
CA ARG A 46 1.32 -12.36 5.17
C ARG A 46 0.19 -12.12 4.18
N ILE A 47 -0.57 -13.16 3.83
CA ILE A 47 -1.77 -13.03 2.98
C ILE A 47 -2.84 -12.20 3.70
N ALA A 48 -3.09 -12.48 4.98
CA ALA A 48 -4.04 -11.69 5.77
C ALA A 48 -3.66 -10.19 5.80
N TYR A 49 -2.36 -9.87 5.90
CA TYR A 49 -1.87 -8.49 5.85
C TYR A 49 -2.10 -7.83 4.48
N LEU A 50 -1.83 -8.55 3.39
CA LEU A 50 -2.10 -8.07 2.03
C LEU A 50 -3.58 -7.75 1.86
N VAL A 51 -4.47 -8.67 2.23
CA VAL A 51 -5.93 -8.47 2.15
C VAL A 51 -6.37 -7.28 3.01
N PHE A 52 -5.92 -7.21 4.26
CA PHE A 52 -6.20 -6.10 5.16
C PHE A 52 -5.78 -4.76 4.55
N SER A 53 -4.55 -4.68 4.04
CA SER A 53 -4.01 -3.45 3.47
C SER A 53 -4.76 -3.02 2.20
N VAL A 54 -5.15 -3.98 1.33
CA VAL A 54 -6.00 -3.71 0.16
C VAL A 54 -7.34 -3.14 0.60
N LEU A 55 -8.04 -3.79 1.53
CA LEU A 55 -9.37 -3.38 1.97
C LEU A 55 -9.36 -1.99 2.61
N VAL A 56 -8.40 -1.71 3.49
CA VAL A 56 -8.27 -0.39 4.13
C VAL A 56 -7.93 0.69 3.11
N SER A 57 -6.96 0.44 2.22
CA SER A 57 -6.57 1.40 1.18
C SER A 57 -7.74 1.71 0.24
N CYS A 58 -8.47 0.69 -0.25
CA CYS A 58 -9.65 0.89 -1.09
C CYS A 58 -10.76 1.65 -0.38
N SER A 59 -10.97 1.41 0.93
CA SER A 59 -11.97 2.13 1.72
C SER A 59 -11.70 3.62 1.83
N ILE A 60 -10.42 4.00 1.98
CA ILE A 60 -9.99 5.40 2.06
C ILE A 60 -10.02 6.03 0.66
N LEU A 61 -9.45 5.36 -0.35
CA LEU A 61 -9.39 5.86 -1.72
C LEU A 61 -10.79 6.08 -2.31
N LYS A 62 -11.73 5.18 -2.09
CA LYS A 62 -13.14 5.36 -2.50
C LYS A 62 -13.76 6.66 -2.00
N ARG A 63 -13.34 7.15 -0.84
CA ARG A 63 -13.82 8.41 -0.27
C ARG A 63 -13.03 9.61 -0.77
N PHE A 64 -11.76 9.41 -1.14
CA PHE A 64 -10.88 10.49 -1.56
C PHE A 64 -10.94 10.73 -3.08
N SER A 65 -11.06 9.70 -3.91
CA SER A 65 -11.05 9.82 -5.36
C SER A 65 -12.11 10.80 -5.92
N PRO A 66 -13.34 10.90 -5.36
CA PRO A 66 -14.30 11.91 -5.80
C PRO A 66 -13.82 13.35 -5.66
N LEU A 67 -12.93 13.65 -4.71
CA LEU A 67 -12.38 15.00 -4.54
C LEU A 67 -11.47 15.44 -5.69
N LEU A 68 -10.95 14.46 -6.46
CA LEU A 68 -10.08 14.71 -7.61
C LEU A 68 -10.80 14.60 -8.96
N GLN A 69 -12.09 14.30 -9.00
CA GLN A 69 -12.87 14.07 -10.24
C GLN A 69 -12.85 15.22 -11.23
N PHE A 70 -12.73 16.46 -10.74
CA PHE A 70 -12.62 17.64 -11.60
C PHE A 70 -11.43 17.57 -12.57
N TYR A 71 -10.38 16.82 -12.19
CA TYR A 71 -9.15 16.72 -12.99
C TYR A 71 -9.03 15.42 -13.75
N TRP A 72 -9.67 14.36 -13.28
CA TRP A 72 -9.57 13.02 -13.85
C TRP A 72 -10.92 12.35 -13.91
N ALA A 73 -11.37 12.03 -15.12
CA ALA A 73 -12.51 11.15 -15.36
C ALA A 73 -12.17 9.68 -14.99
N ILE A 74 -11.67 9.46 -13.76
CA ILE A 74 -11.36 8.12 -13.29
C ILE A 74 -12.65 7.48 -12.75
N PRO A 75 -12.98 6.24 -13.16
CA PRO A 75 -14.07 5.52 -12.52
C PRO A 75 -13.83 5.44 -11.02
N HIS A 76 -14.83 5.82 -10.25
CA HIS A 76 -14.77 5.77 -8.80
C HIS A 76 -15.81 4.79 -8.28
N GLY A 77 -15.52 4.22 -7.14
CA GLY A 77 -16.35 3.20 -6.51
C GLY A 77 -15.51 2.05 -5.99
N TRP A 78 -16.12 1.22 -5.19
CA TRP A 78 -15.40 0.12 -4.54
C TRP A 78 -14.71 -0.82 -5.54
N LEU A 79 -15.40 -1.18 -6.62
CA LEU A 79 -14.85 -2.09 -7.63
C LEU A 79 -13.68 -1.47 -8.39
N ALA A 80 -13.80 -0.19 -8.76
CA ALA A 80 -12.73 0.52 -9.46
C ALA A 80 -11.46 0.60 -8.60
N GLU A 81 -11.57 1.01 -7.34
CA GLU A 81 -10.45 1.09 -6.42
C GLU A 81 -9.83 -0.30 -6.17
N LEU A 82 -10.66 -1.34 -6.03
CA LEU A 82 -10.19 -2.71 -5.88
C LEU A 82 -9.40 -3.17 -7.11
N LEU A 83 -9.89 -2.89 -8.31
CA LEU A 83 -9.20 -3.24 -9.56
C LEU A 83 -7.87 -2.47 -9.70
N LEU A 84 -7.84 -1.19 -9.34
CA LEU A 84 -6.63 -0.37 -9.37
C LEU A 84 -5.56 -0.89 -8.39
N VAL A 85 -5.94 -1.18 -7.15
CA VAL A 85 -5.00 -1.66 -6.13
C VAL A 85 -4.55 -3.10 -6.43
N SER A 86 -5.47 -3.99 -6.83
CA SER A 86 -5.14 -5.37 -7.17
C SER A 86 -4.30 -5.45 -8.46
N GLY A 87 -4.61 -4.63 -9.45
CA GLY A 87 -3.83 -4.50 -10.67
C GLY A 87 -2.39 -4.04 -10.39
N GLN A 88 -2.21 -3.12 -9.45
CA GLN A 88 -0.87 -2.73 -8.98
C GLN A 88 -0.10 -3.94 -8.42
N LEU A 89 -0.75 -4.78 -7.60
CA LEU A 89 -0.11 -5.98 -7.05
C LEU A 89 0.28 -6.99 -8.12
N VAL A 90 -0.62 -7.25 -9.07
CA VAL A 90 -0.34 -8.16 -10.20
C VAL A 90 0.81 -7.62 -11.06
N PHE A 91 0.76 -6.34 -11.41
CA PHE A 91 1.82 -5.70 -12.20
C PHE A 91 3.18 -5.77 -11.49
N GLN A 92 3.21 -5.49 -10.18
CA GLN A 92 4.43 -5.56 -9.38
C GLN A 92 4.93 -7.00 -9.19
N ALA A 93 4.03 -7.99 -9.11
CA ALA A 93 4.43 -9.39 -9.09
C ALA A 93 5.12 -9.80 -10.40
N ILE A 94 4.55 -9.41 -11.54
CA ILE A 94 5.15 -9.65 -12.87
C ILE A 94 6.51 -8.96 -12.97
N ALA A 95 6.60 -7.69 -12.60
CA ALA A 95 7.86 -6.93 -12.60
C ALA A 95 8.92 -7.60 -11.70
N PHE A 96 8.53 -8.09 -10.52
CA PHE A 96 9.42 -8.82 -9.62
C PHE A 96 9.97 -10.09 -10.28
N PHE A 97 9.13 -10.89 -10.93
CA PHE A 97 9.58 -12.10 -11.62
C PHE A 97 10.50 -11.83 -12.82
N ILE A 98 10.32 -10.68 -13.49
CA ILE A 98 11.19 -10.29 -14.62
C ILE A 98 12.54 -9.77 -14.12
N LEU A 99 12.54 -8.93 -13.10
CA LEU A 99 13.71 -8.15 -12.68
C LEU A 99 14.54 -8.81 -11.57
N SER A 100 13.92 -9.67 -10.73
CA SER A 100 14.61 -10.30 -9.61
C SER A 100 15.27 -11.63 -9.99
N SER A 101 16.53 -11.80 -9.59
CA SER A 101 17.26 -13.06 -9.77
C SER A 101 16.77 -14.16 -8.82
N ASN A 102 16.28 -13.78 -7.64
CA ASN A 102 15.77 -14.73 -6.64
C ASN A 102 14.23 -14.69 -6.60
N ARG A 103 13.63 -15.71 -7.23
CA ARG A 103 12.18 -15.81 -7.47
C ARG A 103 11.44 -16.65 -6.42
N SER A 104 11.87 -16.65 -5.16
CA SER A 104 11.17 -17.40 -4.11
C SER A 104 9.82 -16.75 -3.78
N LEU A 105 8.81 -17.58 -3.49
CA LEU A 105 7.46 -17.13 -3.09
C LEU A 105 7.51 -16.23 -1.85
N GLU A 106 8.36 -16.57 -0.89
CA GLU A 106 8.54 -15.77 0.32
C GLU A 106 9.03 -14.34 0.00
N LYS A 107 10.06 -14.21 -0.85
CA LYS A 107 10.58 -12.90 -1.26
C LYS A 107 9.56 -12.09 -2.05
N LEU A 108 8.81 -12.74 -2.93
CA LEU A 108 7.70 -12.09 -3.63
C LEU A 108 6.66 -11.56 -2.65
N LEU A 109 6.17 -12.39 -1.72
CA LEU A 109 5.15 -11.97 -0.76
C LEU A 109 5.66 -10.89 0.20
N ASN A 110 6.92 -10.94 0.58
CA ASN A 110 7.57 -9.88 1.36
C ASN A 110 7.64 -8.58 0.55
N TYR A 111 7.98 -8.64 -0.73
CA TYR A 111 7.99 -7.48 -1.61
C TYR A 111 6.58 -6.89 -1.79
N LEU A 112 5.59 -7.72 -2.14
CA LEU A 112 4.20 -7.26 -2.30
C LEU A 112 3.63 -6.66 -1.00
N ALA A 113 3.95 -7.25 0.15
CA ALA A 113 3.56 -6.69 1.44
C ALA A 113 4.21 -5.34 1.71
N ASN A 114 5.47 -5.11 1.28
CA ASN A 114 6.10 -3.79 1.33
C ASN A 114 5.43 -2.78 0.40
N VAL A 115 5.07 -3.17 -0.83
CA VAL A 115 4.29 -2.32 -1.75
C VAL A 115 2.97 -1.92 -1.11
N MET A 116 2.26 -2.87 -0.48
CA MET A 116 0.99 -2.59 0.20
C MET A 116 1.16 -1.76 1.46
N THR A 117 2.26 -1.90 2.20
CA THR A 117 2.55 -1.01 3.35
C THR A 117 2.72 0.45 2.89
N VAL A 118 3.43 0.67 1.78
CA VAL A 118 3.56 2.02 1.20
C VAL A 118 2.21 2.56 0.76
N SER A 119 1.38 1.73 0.12
CA SER A 119 0.02 2.11 -0.31
C SER A 119 -0.89 2.42 0.89
N LEU A 120 -0.84 1.60 1.94
CA LEU A 120 -1.57 1.82 3.18
C LEU A 120 -1.15 3.12 3.88
N MET A 121 0.15 3.35 3.99
CA MET A 121 0.69 4.59 4.55
C MET A 121 0.22 5.82 3.75
N GLY A 122 0.31 5.76 2.41
CA GLY A 122 -0.18 6.83 1.55
C GLY A 122 -1.67 7.07 1.73
N SER A 123 -2.49 6.01 1.78
CA SER A 123 -3.93 6.12 2.02
C SER A 123 -4.24 6.76 3.37
N LEU A 124 -3.53 6.36 4.44
CA LEU A 124 -3.70 6.97 5.77
C LEU A 124 -3.31 8.46 5.76
N MET A 125 -2.27 8.85 5.00
CA MET A 125 -1.91 10.27 4.83
C MET A 125 -2.97 11.10 4.09
N LEU A 126 -3.93 10.49 3.39
CA LEU A 126 -5.07 11.18 2.78
C LEU A 126 -6.20 11.46 3.79
N MET A 127 -6.23 10.79 4.95
CA MET A 127 -7.30 10.98 5.94
C MET A 127 -7.43 12.41 6.46
N PRO A 128 -6.33 13.16 6.74
CA PRO A 128 -6.45 14.58 7.12
C PRO A 128 -7.19 15.43 6.08
N ALA A 129 -6.96 15.20 4.79
CA ALA A 129 -7.68 15.91 3.74
C ALA A 129 -9.17 15.57 3.71
N LEU A 130 -9.54 14.31 3.96
CA LEU A 130 -10.95 13.92 4.12
C LEU A 130 -11.61 14.58 5.33
N LEU A 131 -10.90 14.66 6.45
CA LEU A 131 -11.38 15.34 7.64
C LEU A 131 -11.58 16.83 7.39
N ILE A 132 -10.62 17.49 6.74
CA ILE A 132 -10.71 18.90 6.36
C ILE A 132 -11.89 19.12 5.41
N HIS A 133 -12.07 18.24 4.43
CA HIS A 133 -13.22 18.35 3.51
C HIS A 133 -14.56 18.21 4.24
N TRP A 134 -14.65 17.33 5.23
CA TRP A 134 -15.84 17.18 6.04
C TRP A 134 -16.15 18.44 6.88
N LEU A 135 -15.11 19.11 7.39
CA LEU A 135 -15.26 20.34 8.20
C LEU A 135 -15.45 21.60 7.34
N LEU A 136 -14.82 21.65 6.18
CA LEU A 136 -14.76 22.80 5.27
C LEU A 136 -15.03 22.36 3.83
N PRO A 137 -16.29 22.05 3.45
CA PRO A 137 -16.61 21.51 2.12
C PRO A 137 -16.29 22.47 0.96
N SER A 138 -16.20 23.77 1.22
CA SER A 138 -15.92 24.82 0.22
C SER A 138 -14.43 25.05 -0.05
N LEU A 139 -13.55 24.22 0.53
CA LEU A 139 -12.11 24.37 0.33
C LEU A 139 -11.73 24.12 -1.14
N TYR A 140 -10.77 24.90 -1.64
CA TYR A 140 -10.33 24.81 -3.03
C TYR A 140 -9.80 23.42 -3.39
N VAL A 141 -10.32 22.85 -4.47
CA VAL A 141 -9.95 21.53 -5.01
C VAL A 141 -8.43 21.40 -5.26
N TYR A 142 -7.77 22.50 -5.64
CA TYR A 142 -6.32 22.53 -5.85
C TYR A 142 -5.50 22.13 -4.62
N LEU A 143 -6.01 22.36 -3.41
CA LEU A 143 -5.35 21.94 -2.17
C LEU A 143 -5.35 20.41 -2.00
N TYR A 144 -6.45 19.74 -2.40
CA TYR A 144 -6.51 18.28 -2.38
C TYR A 144 -5.57 17.66 -3.40
N LEU A 145 -5.45 18.27 -4.59
CA LEU A 145 -4.51 17.85 -5.63
C LEU A 145 -3.06 18.04 -5.17
N ALA A 146 -2.73 19.19 -4.61
CA ALA A 146 -1.38 19.47 -4.08
C ALA A 146 -1.02 18.48 -2.95
N TRP A 147 -1.95 18.24 -2.01
CA TRP A 147 -1.75 17.27 -0.95
C TRP A 147 -1.56 15.85 -1.49
N PHE A 148 -2.37 15.45 -2.47
CA PHE A 148 -2.21 14.16 -3.15
C PHE A 148 -0.82 14.03 -3.79
N GLY A 149 -0.33 15.08 -4.45
CA GLY A 149 1.02 15.13 -5.02
C GLY A 149 2.11 14.92 -3.98
N VAL A 150 1.99 15.58 -2.80
CA VAL A 150 2.92 15.37 -1.67
C VAL A 150 2.89 13.92 -1.19
N VAL A 151 1.68 13.36 -1.01
CA VAL A 151 1.53 11.96 -0.59
C VAL A 151 2.17 11.00 -1.58
N VAL A 152 1.95 11.19 -2.89
CA VAL A 152 2.56 10.36 -3.94
C VAL A 152 4.09 10.46 -3.92
N ALA A 153 4.64 11.66 -3.73
CA ALA A 153 6.09 11.86 -3.60
C ALA A 153 6.65 11.11 -2.38
N VAL A 154 6.03 11.24 -1.21
CA VAL A 154 6.43 10.51 0.01
C VAL A 154 6.37 9.00 -0.22
N MET A 155 5.29 8.50 -0.84
CA MET A 155 5.16 7.07 -1.17
C MET A 155 6.28 6.59 -2.08
N PHE A 156 6.66 7.37 -3.10
CA PHE A 156 7.74 7.01 -4.03
C PHE A 156 9.08 6.91 -3.31
N PHE A 157 9.43 7.90 -2.49
CA PHE A 157 10.68 7.89 -1.73
C PHE A 157 10.73 6.74 -0.73
N GLU A 158 9.64 6.47 -0.03
CA GLU A 158 9.56 5.35 0.91
C GLU A 158 9.64 4.00 0.18
N HIS A 159 8.97 3.84 -0.97
CA HIS A 159 9.09 2.64 -1.79
C HIS A 159 10.55 2.42 -2.24
N LYS A 160 11.21 3.48 -2.74
CA LYS A 160 12.62 3.42 -3.14
C LYS A 160 13.54 3.05 -1.96
N ARG A 161 13.30 3.62 -0.78
CA ARG A 161 14.04 3.28 0.44
C ARG A 161 13.88 1.79 0.79
N ARG A 162 12.65 1.26 0.76
CA ARG A 162 12.36 -0.16 1.05
C ARG A 162 12.98 -1.10 0.04
N VAL A 163 12.89 -0.81 -1.26
CA VAL A 163 13.56 -1.58 -2.31
C VAL A 163 15.07 -1.68 -2.05
N LYS A 164 15.71 -0.58 -1.64
CA LYS A 164 17.13 -0.57 -1.28
C LYS A 164 17.42 -1.42 -0.04
N VAL A 165 16.64 -1.30 1.04
CA VAL A 165 16.83 -2.06 2.29
C VAL A 165 16.68 -3.56 2.07
N TYR A 166 15.77 -3.98 1.17
CA TYR A 166 15.59 -5.39 0.85
C TYR A 166 16.53 -5.91 -0.26
N HIS A 167 17.54 -5.12 -0.66
CA HIS A 167 18.49 -5.46 -1.73
C HIS A 167 17.82 -5.90 -3.04
N LEU A 168 16.67 -5.30 -3.33
CA LEU A 168 15.91 -5.58 -4.57
C LEU A 168 16.36 -4.66 -5.71
N PRO A 169 16.14 -5.06 -6.97
CA PRO A 169 16.46 -4.24 -8.13
C PRO A 169 15.79 -2.86 -8.08
N TRP A 170 16.54 -1.80 -8.21
CA TRP A 170 16.06 -0.42 -8.15
C TRP A 170 14.98 -0.09 -9.21
N GLN A 171 14.97 -0.83 -10.32
CA GLN A 171 13.99 -0.74 -11.41
C GLN A 171 12.55 -0.98 -10.90
N LEU A 172 12.36 -1.75 -9.83
CA LEU A 172 11.05 -2.00 -9.22
C LEU A 172 10.38 -0.71 -8.71
N SER A 173 11.17 0.31 -8.35
CA SER A 173 10.60 1.60 -7.96
C SER A 173 10.05 2.37 -9.16
N TYR A 174 10.63 2.21 -10.34
CA TYR A 174 10.12 2.85 -11.56
C TYR A 174 8.94 2.10 -12.14
N THR A 175 8.88 0.77 -12.03
CA THR A 175 7.68 0.01 -12.43
C THR A 175 6.47 0.38 -11.57
N TRP A 176 6.69 0.76 -10.31
CA TRP A 176 5.63 1.27 -9.43
C TRP A 176 5.02 2.56 -9.98
N VAL A 177 5.84 3.51 -10.45
CA VAL A 177 5.38 4.74 -11.10
C VAL A 177 4.76 4.44 -12.46
N LEU A 178 5.42 3.59 -13.26
CA LEU A 178 4.97 3.21 -14.60
C LEU A 178 3.53 2.69 -14.59
N TYR A 179 3.19 1.82 -13.65
CA TYR A 179 1.82 1.34 -13.50
C TYR A 179 0.82 2.50 -13.33
N ARG A 180 1.13 3.48 -12.49
CA ARG A 180 0.26 4.63 -12.23
C ARG A 180 0.05 5.46 -13.49
N VAL A 181 1.13 5.73 -14.23
CA VAL A 181 1.07 6.47 -15.49
C VAL A 181 0.25 5.72 -16.54
N LEU A 182 0.50 4.41 -16.73
CA LEU A 182 -0.23 3.57 -17.68
C LEU A 182 -1.73 3.53 -17.38
N VAL A 183 -2.09 3.31 -16.11
CA VAL A 183 -3.51 3.26 -15.71
C VAL A 183 -4.18 4.61 -15.86
N SER A 184 -3.53 5.69 -15.45
CA SER A 184 -4.07 7.05 -15.62
C SER A 184 -4.26 7.39 -17.10
N GLY A 185 -3.28 7.07 -17.95
CA GLY A 185 -3.39 7.25 -19.40
C GLY A 185 -4.51 6.43 -20.03
N LEU A 186 -4.66 5.17 -19.62
CA LEU A 186 -5.73 4.29 -20.07
C LEU A 186 -7.11 4.82 -19.65
N CYS A 187 -7.25 5.27 -18.41
CA CYS A 187 -8.49 5.87 -17.93
C CYS A 187 -8.85 7.14 -18.74
N ILE A 188 -7.89 8.02 -18.97
CA ILE A 188 -8.12 9.21 -19.80
C ILE A 188 -8.55 8.81 -21.20
N TRP A 189 -7.90 7.81 -21.83
CA TRP A 189 -8.24 7.37 -23.18
C TRP A 189 -9.63 6.72 -23.30
N ILE A 190 -10.09 5.99 -22.27
CA ILE A 190 -11.39 5.29 -22.30
C ILE A 190 -12.55 6.25 -21.96
N PHE A 191 -12.34 7.23 -21.10
CA PHE A 191 -13.43 8.05 -20.53
C PHE A 191 -13.45 9.50 -21.05
N ASN A 192 -12.53 9.89 -21.94
CA ASN A 192 -12.59 11.09 -22.76
C ASN A 192 -12.88 10.75 -24.21
#